data_fd4079005e29c73f748a23eb62a6efcd
#
_entry.id   fd4079005e29c73f748a23eb62a6efcd
#
_cell.length_a   1.000
_cell.length_b   1.000
_cell.length_c   1.000
_cell.angle_alpha   90.00
_cell.angle_beta   90.00
_cell.angle_gamma   90.00
#
_symmetry.space_group_name_H-M   'P 1'
#
loop_
_entity.id
_entity.type
_entity.pdbx_description
1 polymer ?
#
loop_
_entity_poly.entity_id
_entity_poly.type
_entity_poly.pdbx_seq_one_letter_code
_entity_poly.pdbx_strand_id
1 'polypeptide(L)'
;SYRAQMVASERGINYIIDDGLLIKENEVIAGVSAKKAATKIETVKKALFNNPEESEEIKKAFRKYRPESILILGTSDNMIKKIRENLGLPELTETIYITDVATEEEMQEAKRIRQTQGKHVIPVPTFEIKKDFSGFILDPLQIFKSKGKDAKPYISEKSIIRPTFSYLGNFKISDTVFRQIIEYLATRIESI
;
A
#
# COMPACT_ATOMS: atom_id res chain seq x y z
N SER A 1 -1.33 0.75 6.88
CA SER A 1 -2.12 1.41 5.80
C SER A 1 -3.65 1.32 5.98
N TYR A 2 -4.19 0.25 6.63
CA TYR A 2 -5.65 0.12 6.78
C TYR A 2 -6.31 1.37 7.40
N ARG A 3 -5.71 1.95 8.43
CA ARG A 3 -6.22 3.14 9.13
C ARG A 3 -5.81 4.47 8.49
N ALA A 4 -4.91 4.45 7.50
CA ALA A 4 -4.32 5.66 6.93
C ALA A 4 -5.36 6.64 6.37
N GLN A 5 -6.32 6.15 5.59
CA GLN A 5 -7.36 7.02 5.02
C GLN A 5 -8.30 7.60 6.08
N MET A 6 -8.58 6.85 7.15
CA MET A 6 -9.38 7.33 8.25
C MET A 6 -8.65 8.47 8.98
N VAL A 7 -7.37 8.27 9.31
CA VAL A 7 -6.52 9.29 9.94
C VAL A 7 -6.39 10.52 9.05
N ALA A 8 -6.15 10.33 7.75
CA ALA A 8 -6.07 11.42 6.80
C ALA A 8 -7.38 12.22 6.70
N SER A 9 -8.52 11.52 6.60
CA SER A 9 -9.84 12.16 6.53
C SER A 9 -10.19 12.94 7.80
N GLU A 10 -9.92 12.37 8.99
CA GLU A 10 -10.16 13.03 10.29
C GLU A 10 -9.35 14.33 10.46
N ARG A 11 -8.22 14.45 9.77
CA ARG A 11 -7.30 15.60 9.81
C ARG A 11 -7.36 16.51 8.59
N GLY A 12 -8.25 16.23 7.65
CA GLY A 12 -8.36 16.98 6.40
C GLY A 12 -7.12 16.85 5.50
N ILE A 13 -6.36 15.76 5.61
CA ILE A 13 -5.16 15.50 4.82
C ILE A 13 -5.54 14.74 3.55
N ASN A 14 -5.29 15.33 2.39
CA ASN A 14 -5.62 14.73 1.09
C ASN A 14 -4.46 13.98 0.44
N TYR A 15 -3.25 14.08 0.99
CA TYR A 15 -2.05 13.48 0.42
C TYR A 15 -1.44 12.46 1.37
N ILE A 16 -1.13 11.28 0.85
CA ILE A 16 -0.54 10.17 1.61
C ILE A 16 0.72 9.69 0.90
N ILE A 17 1.81 9.51 1.64
CA ILE A 17 2.99 8.78 1.19
C ILE A 17 2.95 7.38 1.81
N ASP A 18 2.89 6.34 0.98
CA ASP A 18 2.92 4.94 1.40
C ASP A 18 3.66 4.06 0.38
N ASP A 19 4.59 3.25 0.85
CA ASP A 19 5.30 2.22 0.06
C ASP A 19 5.84 2.72 -1.31
N GLY A 20 6.47 3.90 -1.33
CA GLY A 20 7.06 4.47 -2.55
C GLY A 20 6.08 5.26 -3.43
N LEU A 21 4.84 5.41 -3.01
CA LEU A 21 3.79 6.12 -3.73
C LEU A 21 3.44 7.46 -3.07
N LEU A 22 3.11 8.45 -3.89
CA LEU A 22 2.38 9.64 -3.49
C LEU A 22 0.94 9.51 -3.98
N ILE A 23 0.03 9.49 -3.05
CA ILE A 23 -1.40 9.27 -3.25
C ILE A 23 -2.13 10.55 -2.90
N LYS A 24 -3.00 11.03 -3.80
CA LYS A 24 -3.95 12.10 -3.52
C LYS A 24 -5.35 11.50 -3.49
N GLU A 25 -6.02 11.62 -2.33
CA GLU A 25 -7.32 10.97 -2.13
C GLU A 25 -7.25 9.46 -2.40
N ASN A 26 -7.70 8.99 -3.58
CA ASN A 26 -7.68 7.59 -4.00
C ASN A 26 -6.86 7.35 -5.27
N GLU A 27 -6.10 8.35 -5.73
CA GLU A 27 -5.34 8.30 -6.98
C GLU A 27 -3.83 8.33 -6.71
N VAL A 28 -3.08 7.47 -7.38
CA VAL A 28 -1.61 7.53 -7.39
C VAL A 28 -1.19 8.63 -8.35
N ILE A 29 -0.60 9.70 -7.82
CA ILE A 29 -0.19 10.86 -8.62
C ILE A 29 1.30 10.88 -8.96
N ALA A 30 2.13 10.14 -8.23
CA ALA A 30 3.55 9.96 -8.51
C ALA A 30 4.13 8.76 -7.77
N GLY A 31 5.27 8.27 -8.22
CA GLY A 31 6.05 7.20 -7.60
C GLY A 31 5.76 5.82 -8.14
N VAL A 32 6.57 4.87 -7.71
CA VAL A 32 6.48 3.45 -8.08
C VAL A 32 6.35 2.61 -6.82
N SER A 33 5.30 1.77 -6.77
CA SER A 33 5.05 0.93 -5.59
C SER A 33 6.27 0.08 -5.23
N ALA A 34 6.69 0.13 -3.99
CA ALA A 34 7.73 -0.76 -3.45
C ALA A 34 7.34 -2.24 -3.54
N LYS A 35 6.04 -2.55 -3.64
CA LYS A 35 5.53 -3.93 -3.82
C LYS A 35 5.80 -4.50 -5.21
N LYS A 36 6.22 -3.68 -6.18
CA LYS A 36 6.69 -4.15 -7.49
C LYS A 36 8.13 -4.65 -7.50
N ALA A 37 8.90 -4.34 -6.48
CA ALA A 37 10.29 -4.75 -6.40
C ALA A 37 10.42 -6.29 -6.39
N ALA A 38 11.42 -6.80 -7.08
CA ALA A 38 11.69 -8.23 -7.15
C ALA A 38 12.34 -8.77 -5.87
N THR A 39 12.99 -7.91 -5.10
CA THR A 39 13.72 -8.26 -3.89
C THR A 39 13.30 -7.40 -2.69
N LYS A 40 13.52 -7.95 -1.49
CA LYS A 40 13.27 -7.24 -0.24
C LYS A 40 14.14 -5.96 -0.11
N ILE A 41 15.38 -6.01 -0.61
CA ILE A 41 16.29 -4.85 -0.56
C ILE A 41 15.76 -3.72 -1.47
N GLU A 42 15.35 -4.05 -2.68
CA GLU A 42 14.75 -3.08 -3.60
C GLU A 42 13.44 -2.50 -3.05
N THR A 43 12.62 -3.32 -2.41
CA THR A 43 11.40 -2.85 -1.73
C THR A 43 11.73 -1.76 -0.71
N VAL A 44 12.73 -2.00 0.14
CA VAL A 44 13.14 -1.02 1.15
C VAL A 44 13.69 0.24 0.48
N LYS A 45 14.53 0.11 -0.56
CA LYS A 45 15.08 1.27 -1.29
C LYS A 45 13.97 2.14 -1.91
N LYS A 46 12.97 1.50 -2.54
CA LYS A 46 11.81 2.21 -3.14
C LYS A 46 10.93 2.87 -2.07
N ALA A 47 10.60 2.14 -1.00
CA ALA A 47 9.79 2.68 0.08
C ALA A 47 10.43 3.88 0.78
N LEU A 48 11.77 3.97 0.75
CA LEU A 48 12.54 5.09 1.31
C LEU A 48 12.84 6.20 0.29
N PHE A 49 12.45 6.05 -0.99
CA PHE A 49 12.83 6.98 -2.07
C PHE A 49 14.34 7.20 -2.19
N ASN A 50 15.11 6.11 -2.02
CA ASN A 50 16.57 6.17 -2.10
C ASN A 50 17.10 6.39 -3.52
N ASN A 51 16.28 6.13 -4.56
CA ASN A 51 16.64 6.43 -5.93
C ASN A 51 16.42 7.92 -6.21
N PRO A 52 17.45 8.67 -6.66
CA PRO A 52 17.32 10.09 -6.95
C PRO A 52 16.25 10.42 -8.00
N GLU A 53 16.05 9.56 -9.01
CA GLU A 53 15.04 9.76 -10.06
C GLU A 53 13.63 9.64 -9.48
N GLU A 54 13.37 8.58 -8.70
CA GLU A 54 12.09 8.36 -8.02
C GLU A 54 11.78 9.48 -7.02
N SER A 55 12.77 9.91 -6.25
CA SER A 55 12.65 11.02 -5.31
C SER A 55 12.34 12.34 -6.02
N GLU A 56 12.98 12.61 -7.17
CA GLU A 56 12.75 13.83 -7.93
C GLU A 56 11.36 13.85 -8.59
N GLU A 57 10.83 12.69 -8.98
CA GLU A 57 9.44 12.57 -9.47
C GLU A 57 8.43 13.01 -8.40
N ILE A 58 8.59 12.55 -7.16
CA ILE A 58 7.76 12.98 -6.03
C ILE A 58 7.91 14.48 -5.76
N LYS A 59 9.14 15.00 -5.78
CA LYS A 59 9.40 16.44 -5.59
C LYS A 59 8.75 17.30 -6.70
N LYS A 60 8.73 16.81 -7.96
CA LYS A 60 7.99 17.46 -9.04
C LYS A 60 6.49 17.50 -8.76
N ALA A 61 5.93 16.40 -8.25
CA ALA A 61 4.53 16.37 -7.85
C ALA A 61 4.24 17.34 -6.71
N PHE A 62 5.10 17.48 -5.70
CA PHE A 62 4.95 18.48 -4.66
C PHE A 62 4.96 19.92 -5.20
N ARG A 63 5.84 20.23 -6.15
CA ARG A 63 5.87 21.55 -6.80
C ARG A 63 4.59 21.84 -7.60
N LYS A 64 4.03 20.80 -8.24
CA LYS A 64 2.81 20.89 -9.05
C LYS A 64 1.56 21.05 -8.20
N TYR A 65 1.41 20.17 -7.20
CA TYR A 65 0.17 20.06 -6.43
C TYR A 65 0.16 20.89 -5.14
N ARG A 66 1.34 21.32 -4.66
CA ARG A 66 1.53 22.15 -3.47
C ARG A 66 0.70 21.68 -2.26
N PRO A 67 0.86 20.43 -1.80
CA PRO A 67 0.10 19.93 -0.66
C PRO A 67 0.37 20.77 0.59
N GLU A 68 -0.69 21.22 1.26
CA GLU A 68 -0.60 21.92 2.55
C GLU A 68 -0.19 20.99 3.69
N SER A 69 -0.63 19.73 3.59
CA SER A 69 -0.33 18.68 4.56
C SER A 69 -0.18 17.32 3.88
N ILE A 70 0.68 16.47 4.44
CA ILE A 70 0.98 15.14 3.91
C ILE A 70 1.03 14.16 5.08
N LEU A 71 0.33 13.03 4.97
CA LEU A 71 0.46 11.90 5.88
C LEU A 71 1.53 10.94 5.35
N ILE A 72 2.60 10.72 6.11
CA ILE A 72 3.66 9.78 5.76
C ILE A 72 3.47 8.49 6.56
N LEU A 73 3.38 7.36 5.89
CA LEU A 73 3.27 6.06 6.54
C LEU A 73 4.63 5.37 6.60
N GLY A 74 4.91 4.77 7.74
CA GLY A 74 6.13 3.99 7.94
C GLY A 74 5.98 2.97 9.06
N THR A 75 6.96 2.08 9.16
CA THR A 75 7.01 1.02 10.17
C THR A 75 7.88 1.40 11.37
N SER A 76 8.57 2.54 11.31
CA SER A 76 9.42 3.07 12.38
C SER A 76 9.72 4.55 12.16
N ASP A 77 10.07 5.25 13.23
CA ASP A 77 10.46 6.67 13.19
C ASP A 77 11.68 6.90 12.29
N ASN A 78 12.65 5.97 12.31
CA ASN A 78 13.82 6.03 11.43
C ASN A 78 13.45 5.94 9.94
N MET A 79 12.44 5.13 9.59
CA MET A 79 11.91 5.08 8.23
C MET A 79 11.30 6.42 7.82
N ILE A 80 10.45 6.99 8.66
CA ILE A 80 9.82 8.29 8.42
C ILE A 80 10.86 9.39 8.27
N LYS A 81 11.87 9.42 9.16
CA LYS A 81 13.00 10.37 9.07
C LYS A 81 13.70 10.28 7.72
N LYS A 82 14.06 9.07 7.26
CA LYS A 82 14.72 8.87 5.96
C LYS A 82 13.86 9.27 4.77
N ILE A 83 12.56 8.93 4.78
CA ILE A 83 11.62 9.37 3.74
C ILE A 83 11.60 10.90 3.66
N ARG A 84 11.47 11.56 4.81
CA ARG A 84 11.43 13.01 4.91
C ARG A 84 12.72 13.65 4.38
N GLU A 85 13.88 13.14 4.80
CA GLU A 85 15.18 13.62 4.33
C GLU A 85 15.34 13.44 2.82
N ASN A 86 15.03 12.28 2.27
CA ASN A 86 15.18 11.99 0.84
C ASN A 86 14.23 12.83 -0.04
N LEU A 87 13.05 13.16 0.48
CA LEU A 87 12.07 14.00 -0.22
C LEU A 87 12.22 15.49 0.06
N GLY A 88 13.10 15.89 0.99
CA GLY A 88 13.29 17.29 1.37
C GLY A 88 12.06 17.90 2.05
N LEU A 89 11.34 17.09 2.85
CA LEU A 89 10.17 17.56 3.57
C LEU A 89 10.56 18.22 4.91
N PRO A 90 9.73 19.17 5.41
CA PRO A 90 9.97 19.84 6.69
C PRO A 90 9.88 18.89 7.88
N GLU A 91 10.15 19.40 9.10
CA GLU A 91 9.97 18.64 10.32
C GLU A 91 8.50 18.19 10.48
N LEU A 92 8.32 17.07 11.19
CA LEU A 92 7.00 16.54 11.49
C LEU A 92 6.26 17.49 12.45
N THR A 93 5.01 17.75 12.16
CA THR A 93 4.11 18.51 13.06
C THR A 93 3.43 17.61 14.08
N GLU A 94 3.19 16.35 13.71
CA GLU A 94 2.52 15.35 14.55
C GLU A 94 3.04 13.96 14.22
N THR A 95 3.13 13.08 15.20
CA THR A 95 3.38 11.65 15.02
C THR A 95 2.24 10.87 15.67
N ILE A 96 1.65 9.94 14.89
CA ILE A 96 0.53 9.10 15.33
C ILE A 96 1.00 7.66 15.26
N TYR A 97 1.00 6.99 16.38
CA TYR A 97 1.33 5.58 16.42
C TYR A 97 0.09 4.71 16.16
N ILE A 98 0.32 3.52 15.64
CA ILE A 98 -0.79 2.59 15.36
C ILE A 98 -1.58 2.24 16.62
N THR A 99 -0.95 2.27 17.79
CA THR A 99 -1.57 2.09 19.11
C THR A 99 -2.60 3.15 19.45
N ASP A 100 -2.47 4.35 18.87
CA ASP A 100 -3.36 5.48 19.14
C ASP A 100 -4.67 5.39 18.36
N VAL A 101 -4.68 4.56 17.27
CA VAL A 101 -5.78 4.51 16.30
C VAL A 101 -6.31 3.09 16.03
N ALA A 102 -5.72 2.06 16.62
CA ALA A 102 -6.14 0.67 16.48
C ALA A 102 -6.12 -0.06 17.82
N THR A 103 -7.03 -1.02 18.01
CA THR A 103 -7.01 -1.89 19.20
C THR A 103 -5.91 -2.95 19.08
N GLU A 104 -5.56 -3.55 20.22
CA GLU A 104 -4.56 -4.61 20.25
C GLU A 104 -4.99 -5.83 19.43
N GLU A 105 -6.28 -6.19 19.50
CA GLU A 105 -6.86 -7.30 18.73
C GLU A 105 -6.75 -7.04 17.23
N GLU A 106 -7.05 -5.81 16.77
CA GLU A 106 -6.89 -5.43 15.36
C GLU A 106 -5.43 -5.52 14.89
N MET A 107 -4.49 -5.12 15.74
CA MET A 107 -3.06 -5.19 15.43
C MET A 107 -2.57 -6.64 15.36
N GLN A 108 -2.99 -7.49 16.31
CA GLN A 108 -2.66 -8.91 16.33
C GLN A 108 -3.21 -9.63 15.11
N GLU A 109 -4.47 -9.38 14.75
CA GLU A 109 -5.11 -9.98 13.57
C GLU A 109 -4.43 -9.53 12.28
N ALA A 110 -4.09 -8.23 12.14
CA ALA A 110 -3.35 -7.73 10.99
C ALA A 110 -1.96 -8.38 10.87
N LYS A 111 -1.28 -8.60 11.99
CA LYS A 111 0.01 -9.31 12.05
C LYS A 111 -0.15 -10.77 11.65
N ARG A 112 -1.17 -11.45 12.16
CA ARG A 112 -1.50 -12.84 11.82
C ARG A 112 -1.75 -13.00 10.32
N ILE A 113 -2.62 -12.16 9.74
CA ILE A 113 -2.93 -12.20 8.30
C ILE A 113 -1.68 -11.95 7.46
N ARG A 114 -0.84 -11.00 7.84
CA ARG A 114 0.41 -10.73 7.12
C ARG A 114 1.36 -11.93 7.18
N GLN A 115 1.51 -12.55 8.35
CA GLN A 115 2.42 -13.68 8.54
C GLN A 115 1.93 -14.96 7.87
N THR A 116 0.62 -15.27 7.96
CA THR A 116 0.07 -16.53 7.47
C THR A 116 -0.33 -16.47 5.99
N GLN A 117 -0.78 -15.33 5.50
CA GLN A 117 -1.32 -15.19 4.16
C GLN A 117 -0.48 -14.29 3.23
N GLY A 118 0.53 -13.59 3.77
CA GLY A 118 1.36 -12.65 3.02
C GLY A 118 0.58 -11.49 2.37
N LYS A 119 -0.60 -11.17 2.91
CA LYS A 119 -1.47 -10.12 2.35
C LYS A 119 -1.07 -8.74 2.85
N HIS A 120 -1.10 -7.76 1.96
CA HIS A 120 -0.89 -6.36 2.24
C HIS A 120 -2.06 -5.54 1.72
N VAL A 121 -2.46 -4.51 2.48
CA VAL A 121 -3.50 -3.57 2.08
C VAL A 121 -2.85 -2.24 1.75
N ILE A 122 -3.19 -1.68 0.60
CA ILE A 122 -2.79 -0.33 0.21
C ILE A 122 -4.03 0.55 0.02
N PRO A 123 -3.94 1.85 0.33
CA PRO A 123 -5.10 2.74 0.34
C PRO A 123 -5.41 3.33 -1.05
N VAL A 124 -5.41 2.51 -2.09
CA VAL A 124 -5.76 2.93 -3.46
C VAL A 124 -6.65 1.90 -4.14
N PRO A 125 -7.48 2.32 -5.10
CA PRO A 125 -8.32 1.43 -5.90
C PRO A 125 -7.51 0.43 -6.72
N THR A 126 -8.10 -0.74 -6.96
CA THR A 126 -7.47 -1.85 -7.70
C THR A 126 -7.05 -1.44 -9.12
N PHE A 127 -7.83 -0.59 -9.80
CA PHE A 127 -7.54 -0.19 -11.17
C PHE A 127 -6.28 0.69 -11.29
N GLU A 128 -6.00 1.51 -10.28
CA GLU A 128 -4.78 2.32 -10.23
C GLU A 128 -3.53 1.47 -10.06
N ILE A 129 -3.66 0.35 -9.35
CA ILE A 129 -2.56 -0.58 -9.11
C ILE A 129 -2.30 -1.47 -10.33
N LYS A 130 -3.37 -1.90 -11.03
CA LYS A 130 -3.26 -2.81 -12.19
C LYS A 130 -2.36 -2.29 -13.29
N LYS A 131 -2.32 -0.98 -13.52
CA LYS A 131 -1.49 -0.37 -14.56
C LYS A 131 -0.01 -0.72 -14.41
N ASP A 132 0.40 -0.98 -13.20
CA ASP A 132 1.80 -1.05 -12.85
C ASP A 132 2.22 -2.15 -11.87
N PHE A 133 1.33 -3.03 -11.46
CA PHE A 133 1.62 -4.05 -10.46
C PHE A 133 1.93 -5.41 -11.06
N SER A 134 3.09 -5.99 -10.70
CA SER A 134 3.53 -7.33 -11.14
C SER A 134 3.19 -8.46 -10.17
N GLY A 135 2.54 -8.15 -9.03
CA GLY A 135 2.08 -9.13 -8.04
C GLY A 135 0.62 -9.52 -8.23
N PHE A 136 0.10 -10.31 -7.30
CA PHE A 136 -1.30 -10.73 -7.31
C PHE A 136 -2.18 -9.71 -6.59
N ILE A 137 -3.22 -9.24 -7.27
CA ILE A 137 -4.29 -8.44 -6.67
C ILE A 137 -5.37 -9.43 -6.23
N LEU A 138 -5.62 -9.49 -4.91
CA LEU A 138 -6.51 -10.51 -4.36
C LEU A 138 -7.97 -10.07 -4.41
N ASP A 139 -8.32 -8.89 -3.94
CA ASP A 139 -9.69 -8.36 -4.03
C ASP A 139 -9.74 -6.85 -3.74
N PRO A 140 -10.63 -6.07 -4.38
CA PRO A 140 -10.98 -4.74 -3.93
C PRO A 140 -11.85 -4.85 -2.68
N LEU A 141 -11.41 -4.27 -1.57
CA LEU A 141 -12.22 -4.14 -0.36
C LEU A 141 -13.00 -2.83 -0.40
N GLN A 142 -14.31 -2.94 -0.50
CA GLN A 142 -15.22 -1.84 -0.19
C GLN A 142 -15.57 -1.89 1.29
N ILE A 143 -15.10 -0.92 2.06
CA ILE A 143 -15.38 -0.85 3.49
C ILE A 143 -16.42 0.24 3.72
N PHE A 144 -17.63 -0.19 4.02
CA PHE A 144 -18.68 0.70 4.51
C PHE A 144 -18.48 0.92 6.01
N LYS A 145 -18.14 2.12 6.43
CA LYS A 145 -18.17 2.52 7.83
C LYS A 145 -19.20 3.60 8.04
N SER A 146 -20.27 3.24 8.75
CA SER A 146 -21.17 4.18 9.39
C SER A 146 -20.73 4.34 10.85
N LYS A 147 -20.27 5.50 11.25
CA LYS A 147 -20.04 5.84 12.66
C LYS A 147 -21.06 6.92 13.04
N GLY A 148 -22.05 6.53 13.84
CA GLY A 148 -23.05 7.45 14.42
C GLY A 148 -24.27 7.71 13.52
N LYS A 149 -25.38 8.13 14.14
CA LYS A 149 -26.68 8.36 13.47
C LYS A 149 -26.67 9.49 12.44
N ASP A 150 -25.63 10.34 12.39
CA ASP A 150 -25.53 11.53 11.52
C ASP A 150 -24.24 11.55 10.65
N ALA A 151 -23.45 10.47 10.63
CA ALA A 151 -22.24 10.43 9.82
C ALA A 151 -22.57 9.99 8.38
N LYS A 152 -22.20 10.81 7.38
CA LYS A 152 -22.26 10.41 5.98
C LYS A 152 -21.45 9.13 5.78
N PRO A 153 -21.97 8.13 5.04
CA PRO A 153 -21.23 6.89 4.79
C PRO A 153 -19.95 7.22 4.01
N TYR A 154 -18.81 6.90 4.62
CA TYR A 154 -17.50 7.01 3.95
C TYR A 154 -17.20 5.68 3.27
N ILE A 155 -17.16 5.70 1.94
CA ILE A 155 -16.77 4.56 1.13
C ILE A 155 -15.28 4.69 0.87
N SER A 156 -14.47 3.79 1.45
CA SER A 156 -13.03 3.71 1.18
C SER A 156 -12.75 2.48 0.36
N GLU A 157 -12.34 2.66 -0.89
CA GLU A 157 -11.81 1.58 -1.69
C GLU A 157 -10.37 1.29 -1.30
N LYS A 158 -10.08 0.02 -1.04
CA LYS A 158 -8.74 -0.48 -0.72
C LYS A 158 -8.46 -1.73 -1.51
N SER A 159 -7.20 -1.91 -1.88
CA SER A 159 -6.76 -3.11 -2.59
C SER A 159 -5.94 -4.01 -1.67
N ILE A 160 -6.26 -5.30 -1.69
CA ILE A 160 -5.42 -6.32 -1.08
C ILE A 160 -4.48 -6.83 -2.14
N ILE A 161 -3.19 -6.76 -1.86
CA ILE A 161 -2.14 -7.23 -2.75
C ILE A 161 -1.28 -8.30 -2.09
N ARG A 162 -0.75 -9.20 -2.91
CA ARG A 162 0.32 -10.11 -2.53
C ARG A 162 1.56 -9.72 -3.33
N PRO A 163 2.64 -9.25 -2.71
CA PRO A 163 3.88 -8.94 -3.41
C PRO A 163 4.45 -10.17 -4.10
N THR A 164 5.28 -9.98 -5.13
CA THR A 164 5.99 -11.05 -5.85
C THR A 164 7.00 -11.78 -4.98
N PHE A 165 7.49 -11.16 -3.91
CA PHE A 165 8.32 -11.81 -2.88
C PHE A 165 7.50 -12.03 -1.61
N SER A 166 7.76 -13.10 -0.90
CA SER A 166 7.08 -13.45 0.36
C SER A 166 8.01 -13.30 1.55
N TYR A 167 7.50 -12.78 2.65
CA TYR A 167 8.19 -12.84 3.94
C TYR A 167 8.23 -14.26 4.51
N LEU A 168 7.46 -15.20 3.94
CA LEU A 168 7.40 -16.61 4.34
C LEU A 168 8.42 -17.50 3.61
N GLY A 169 9.32 -16.91 2.82
CA GLY A 169 10.34 -17.62 2.05
C GLY A 169 10.01 -17.75 0.55
N ASN A 170 10.87 -18.47 -0.17
CA ASN A 170 10.69 -18.73 -1.59
C ASN A 170 9.63 -19.81 -1.80
N PHE A 171 8.59 -19.51 -2.55
CA PHE A 171 7.67 -20.53 -3.05
C PHE A 171 8.28 -21.22 -4.27
N LYS A 172 8.49 -22.52 -4.15
CA LYS A 172 8.69 -23.36 -5.30
C LYS A 172 7.35 -24.03 -5.63
N ILE A 173 6.79 -23.74 -6.78
CA ILE A 173 5.65 -24.48 -7.31
C ILE A 173 6.26 -25.65 -8.08
N SER A 174 5.90 -26.88 -7.72
CA SER A 174 6.39 -28.07 -8.44
C SER A 174 5.78 -28.11 -9.85
N ASP A 175 6.52 -28.67 -10.80
CA ASP A 175 6.05 -28.85 -12.18
C ASP A 175 4.74 -29.65 -12.23
N THR A 176 4.52 -30.53 -11.29
CA THR A 176 3.27 -31.30 -11.14
C THR A 176 2.08 -30.40 -10.89
N VAL A 177 2.21 -29.41 -9.97
CA VAL A 177 1.14 -28.46 -9.68
C VAL A 177 0.85 -27.56 -10.89
N PHE A 178 1.90 -27.12 -11.59
CA PHE A 178 1.75 -26.35 -12.83
C PHE A 178 0.97 -27.14 -13.87
N ARG A 179 1.33 -28.40 -14.07
CA ARG A 179 0.63 -29.29 -15.02
C ARG A 179 -0.83 -29.48 -14.64
N GLN A 180 -1.12 -29.75 -13.38
CA GLN A 180 -2.51 -29.89 -12.89
C GLN A 180 -3.35 -28.61 -13.07
N ILE A 181 -2.76 -27.43 -12.86
CA ILE A 181 -3.44 -26.15 -13.12
C ILE A 181 -3.76 -26.00 -14.61
N ILE A 182 -2.80 -26.31 -15.49
CA ILE A 182 -3.00 -26.24 -16.94
C ILE A 182 -4.08 -27.22 -17.39
N GLU A 183 -4.03 -28.46 -16.94
CA GLU A 183 -5.04 -29.49 -17.24
C GLU A 183 -6.42 -29.05 -16.74
N TYR A 184 -6.53 -28.55 -15.52
CA TYR A 184 -7.78 -28.05 -14.96
C TYR A 184 -8.35 -26.87 -15.75
N LEU A 185 -7.52 -25.92 -16.18
CA LEU A 185 -7.94 -24.79 -16.98
C LEU A 185 -8.32 -25.22 -18.39
N ALA A 186 -7.56 -26.14 -19.01
CA ALA A 186 -7.85 -26.66 -20.33
C ALA A 186 -9.19 -27.39 -20.42
N THR A 187 -9.59 -28.11 -19.36
CA THR A 187 -10.91 -28.79 -19.31
C THR A 187 -12.10 -27.84 -19.13
N ARG A 188 -11.84 -26.55 -18.80
CA ARG A 188 -12.89 -25.54 -18.65
C ARG A 188 -13.03 -24.59 -19.83
N ILE A 189 -12.11 -24.65 -20.79
CA ILE A 189 -12.26 -23.94 -22.04
C ILE A 189 -13.18 -24.79 -22.91
N GLU A 190 -14.45 -24.42 -22.99
CA GLU A 190 -15.36 -24.99 -23.96
C GLU A 190 -14.79 -24.69 -25.35
N SER A 191 -14.47 -25.76 -26.11
CA SER A 191 -14.09 -25.60 -27.50
C SER A 191 -15.30 -25.05 -28.26
N ILE A 192 -15.14 -23.87 -28.83
CA ILE A 192 -16.06 -23.29 -29.80
C ILE A 192 -16.04 -24.11 -31.06
#